data_ee8fc2845c7b9817df5dbd4048aa7872
#
_entry.id   ee8fc2845c7b9817df5dbd4048aa7872
#
_cell.length_a   1.000
_cell.length_b   1.000
_cell.length_c   1.000
_cell.angle_alpha   90.00
_cell.angle_beta   90.00
_cell.angle_gamma   90.00
#
_symmetry.space_group_name_H-M   'P 1'
#
loop_
_entity.id
_entity.type
_entity.pdbx_description
1 polymer ?
#
loop_
_entity_poly.entity_id
_entity_poly.type
_entity_poly.pdbx_seq_one_letter_code
_entity_poly.pdbx_strand_id
1 'polypeptide(L)'
;MLTKNYLAIYAKSFNWAGFFLPKKTYEKCSALYDFCREADNIADDPGKLEDKIIKFENFKKDFSNKNFQNIVIKNIWELINEFNISTKVINDLFDGINSDIKERVELKSKKELLIYSYRVAGTVGLMMAKILKVNKTNSLKSAIDLGIAMQLTNISRDVIEDKNLSLIHISEPTRPIH
;
A
#
# COMPACT_ATOMS: atom_id res chain seq x y z
N MET A 1 -6.71 -13.17 15.89
CA MET A 1 -5.50 -12.48 15.37
C MET A 1 -5.34 -11.20 16.16
N LEU A 2 -4.17 -10.95 16.76
CA LEU A 2 -3.89 -9.67 17.42
C LEU A 2 -3.47 -8.69 16.33
N THR A 3 -4.12 -7.52 16.26
CA THR A 3 -3.84 -6.46 15.28
C THR A 3 -3.47 -5.17 16.00
N LYS A 4 -2.68 -4.30 15.35
CA LYS A 4 -2.44 -2.93 15.82
C LYS A 4 -3.66 -2.04 15.62
N ASN A 5 -4.64 -2.54 14.86
CA ASN A 5 -5.91 -1.88 14.55
C ASN A 5 -5.73 -0.50 13.85
N TYR A 6 -4.70 -0.37 13.03
CA TYR A 6 -4.47 0.85 12.25
C TYR A 6 -5.63 1.17 11.30
N LEU A 7 -6.38 0.14 10.85
CA LEU A 7 -7.57 0.33 10.04
C LEU A 7 -8.60 1.25 10.72
N ALA A 8 -8.85 1.04 12.02
CA ALA A 8 -9.79 1.89 12.77
C ALA A 8 -9.25 3.31 13.01
N ILE A 9 -7.92 3.47 13.10
CA ILE A 9 -7.28 4.75 13.40
C ILE A 9 -7.18 5.62 12.16
N TYR A 10 -6.67 5.06 11.05
CA TYR A 10 -6.28 5.83 9.85
C TYR A 10 -7.25 5.72 8.68
N ALA A 11 -8.09 4.68 8.63
CA ALA A 11 -8.95 4.39 7.49
C ALA A 11 -10.43 4.29 7.88
N LYS A 12 -11.00 5.38 8.40
CA LYS A 12 -12.36 5.43 8.95
C LYS A 12 -13.44 4.87 8.00
N SER A 13 -13.37 5.20 6.70
CA SER A 13 -14.32 4.71 5.68
C SER A 13 -14.23 3.20 5.50
N PHE A 14 -13.01 2.65 5.42
CA PHE A 14 -12.80 1.21 5.32
C PHE A 14 -13.16 0.49 6.62
N ASN A 15 -12.87 1.10 7.76
CA ASN A 15 -13.28 0.58 9.07
C ASN A 15 -14.81 0.48 9.16
N TRP A 16 -15.53 1.52 8.73
CA TRP A 16 -16.99 1.51 8.69
C TRP A 16 -17.54 0.43 7.74
N ALA A 17 -16.99 0.32 6.55
CA ALA A 17 -17.36 -0.76 5.61
C ALA A 17 -17.05 -2.14 6.19
N GLY A 18 -15.95 -2.28 6.90
CA GLY A 18 -15.52 -3.50 7.57
C GLY A 18 -16.47 -3.97 8.67
N PHE A 19 -17.26 -3.06 9.25
CA PHE A 19 -18.25 -3.41 10.27
C PHE A 19 -19.31 -4.42 9.79
N PHE A 20 -19.58 -4.45 8.48
CA PHE A 20 -20.50 -5.41 7.86
C PHE A 20 -19.86 -6.77 7.56
N LEU A 21 -18.56 -6.92 7.77
CA LEU A 21 -17.88 -8.19 7.56
C LEU A 21 -17.99 -9.10 8.80
N PRO A 22 -17.98 -10.43 8.61
CA PRO A 22 -17.80 -11.35 9.74
C PRO A 22 -16.52 -10.99 10.51
N LYS A 23 -16.57 -11.03 11.84
CA LYS A 23 -15.48 -10.64 12.73
C LYS A 23 -14.10 -11.19 12.30
N LYS A 24 -14.04 -12.50 12.00
CA LYS A 24 -12.79 -13.15 11.55
C LYS A 24 -12.26 -12.58 10.22
N THR A 25 -13.15 -12.20 9.31
CA THR A 25 -12.77 -11.60 8.04
C THR A 25 -12.26 -10.18 8.26
N TYR A 26 -12.95 -9.40 9.08
CA TYR A 26 -12.50 -8.05 9.47
C TYR A 26 -11.11 -8.08 10.10
N GLU A 27 -10.86 -8.99 11.07
CA GLU A 27 -9.54 -9.13 11.70
C GLU A 27 -8.42 -9.41 10.68
N LYS A 28 -8.71 -10.21 9.65
CA LYS A 28 -7.76 -10.51 8.58
C LYS A 28 -7.50 -9.31 7.66
N CYS A 29 -8.56 -8.58 7.31
CA CYS A 29 -8.43 -7.33 6.55
C CYS A 29 -7.64 -6.28 7.35
N SER A 30 -7.89 -6.18 8.66
CA SER A 30 -7.14 -5.30 9.55
C SER A 30 -5.66 -5.69 9.65
N ALA A 31 -5.36 -6.98 9.71
CA ALA A 31 -3.97 -7.45 9.74
C ALA A 31 -3.20 -7.14 8.44
N LEU A 32 -3.86 -7.26 7.27
CA LEU A 32 -3.27 -6.81 6.01
C LEU A 32 -3.02 -5.30 6.04
N TYR A 33 -4.01 -4.53 6.51
CA TYR A 33 -3.87 -3.08 6.61
C TYR A 33 -2.73 -2.68 7.56
N ASP A 34 -2.61 -3.35 8.72
CA ASP A 34 -1.54 -3.11 9.67
C ASP A 34 -0.15 -3.34 9.04
N PHE A 35 -0.01 -4.38 8.21
CA PHE A 35 1.23 -4.65 7.48
C PHE A 35 1.57 -3.56 6.48
N CYS A 36 0.61 -3.15 5.65
CA CYS A 36 0.82 -2.08 4.68
C CYS A 36 1.15 -0.76 5.40
N ARG A 37 0.39 -0.41 6.43
CA ARG A 37 0.58 0.85 7.16
C ARG A 37 1.89 0.90 7.94
N GLU A 38 2.37 -0.22 8.46
CA GLU A 38 3.68 -0.28 9.12
C GLU A 38 4.81 0.05 8.13
N ALA A 39 4.73 -0.51 6.91
CA ALA A 39 5.69 -0.23 5.85
C ALA A 39 5.62 1.23 5.38
N ASP A 40 4.40 1.77 5.20
CA ASP A 40 4.18 3.19 4.84
C ASP A 40 4.71 4.12 5.94
N ASN A 41 4.46 3.83 7.21
CA ASN A 41 4.96 4.64 8.33
C ASN A 41 6.49 4.77 8.34
N ILE A 42 7.21 3.75 7.84
CA ILE A 42 8.68 3.82 7.71
C ILE A 42 9.06 4.81 6.60
N ALA A 43 8.33 4.82 5.48
CA ALA A 43 8.56 5.75 4.39
C ALA A 43 8.19 7.19 4.78
N ASP A 44 7.11 7.36 5.54
CA ASP A 44 6.59 8.66 5.99
C ASP A 44 7.33 9.23 7.22
N ASP A 45 8.28 8.47 7.82
CA ASP A 45 9.04 8.92 9.01
C ASP A 45 9.76 10.25 8.69
N PRO A 46 9.61 11.31 9.50
CA PRO A 46 10.26 12.61 9.27
C PRO A 46 11.77 12.57 9.51
N GLY A 47 12.34 11.42 9.87
CA GLY A 47 13.75 11.21 10.11
C GLY A 47 14.63 11.32 8.86
N LYS A 48 15.94 11.14 9.05
CA LYS A 48 16.91 11.17 7.96
C LYS A 48 16.67 10.03 6.96
N LEU A 49 16.96 10.29 5.69
CA LEU A 49 16.82 9.31 4.61
C LEU A 49 17.55 7.99 4.92
N GLU A 50 18.77 8.09 5.44
CA GLU A 50 19.57 6.90 5.79
C GLU A 50 18.88 6.02 6.83
N ASP A 51 18.27 6.64 7.86
CA ASP A 51 17.55 5.90 8.92
C ASP A 51 16.30 5.21 8.36
N LYS A 52 15.57 5.86 7.45
CA LYS A 52 14.43 5.27 6.75
C LYS A 52 14.85 4.05 5.93
N ILE A 53 15.93 4.17 5.16
CA ILE A 53 16.47 3.06 4.37
C ILE A 53 16.82 1.88 5.28
N ILE A 54 17.53 2.12 6.37
CA ILE A 54 17.92 1.06 7.31
C ILE A 54 16.69 0.41 7.94
N LYS A 55 15.71 1.20 8.40
CA LYS A 55 14.46 0.69 8.99
C LYS A 55 13.70 -0.18 7.97
N PHE A 56 13.61 0.26 6.72
CA PHE A 56 12.89 -0.46 5.68
C PHE A 56 13.60 -1.76 5.27
N GLU A 57 14.92 -1.74 5.14
CA GLU A 57 15.69 -2.95 4.88
C GLU A 57 15.56 -3.96 6.03
N ASN A 58 15.55 -3.50 7.28
CA ASN A 58 15.31 -4.37 8.44
C ASN A 58 13.89 -4.97 8.40
N PHE A 59 12.87 -4.19 8.04
CA PHE A 59 11.50 -4.68 7.89
C PHE A 59 11.40 -5.75 6.80
N LYS A 60 12.02 -5.54 5.63
CA LYS A 60 12.10 -6.55 4.56
C LYS A 60 12.85 -7.81 5.01
N LYS A 61 13.92 -7.65 5.77
CA LYS A 61 14.69 -8.76 6.33
C LYS A 61 13.87 -9.55 7.34
N ASP A 62 13.13 -8.89 8.22
CA ASP A 62 12.20 -9.53 9.15
C ASP A 62 11.14 -10.34 8.40
N PHE A 63 10.58 -9.79 7.32
CA PHE A 63 9.64 -10.52 6.47
C PHE A 63 10.28 -11.74 5.82
N SER A 64 11.46 -11.60 5.21
CA SER A 64 12.15 -12.68 4.51
C SER A 64 12.58 -13.81 5.45
N ASN A 65 13.02 -13.46 6.65
CA ASN A 65 13.47 -14.40 7.68
C ASN A 65 12.31 -14.96 8.53
N LYS A 66 11.08 -14.55 8.26
CA LYS A 66 9.88 -14.95 9.03
C LYS A 66 10.07 -14.67 10.53
N ASN A 67 10.48 -13.45 10.86
CA ASN A 67 10.63 -13.03 12.25
C ASN A 67 9.26 -12.91 12.94
N PHE A 68 8.76 -14.02 13.45
CA PHE A 68 7.42 -14.09 14.06
C PHE A 68 7.35 -13.47 15.47
N GLN A 69 8.44 -12.92 15.99
CA GLN A 69 8.40 -12.05 17.17
C GLN A 69 7.73 -10.71 16.82
N ASN A 70 7.88 -10.25 15.57
CA ASN A 70 7.10 -9.13 15.05
C ASN A 70 5.70 -9.61 14.66
N ILE A 71 4.69 -9.14 15.40
CA ILE A 71 3.29 -9.57 15.23
C ILE A 71 2.75 -9.24 13.82
N VAL A 72 3.20 -8.13 13.22
CA VAL A 72 2.78 -7.72 11.87
C VAL A 72 3.32 -8.70 10.83
N ILE A 73 4.59 -9.10 10.97
CA ILE A 73 5.22 -10.11 10.10
C ILE A 73 4.57 -11.48 10.29
N LYS A 74 4.30 -11.88 11.53
CA LYS A 74 3.57 -13.12 11.81
C LYS A 74 2.22 -13.15 11.11
N ASN A 75 1.43 -12.10 11.31
CA ASN A 75 0.08 -12.01 10.76
C ASN A 75 0.06 -12.05 9.23
N ILE A 76 0.95 -11.30 8.56
CA ILE A 76 0.99 -11.33 7.08
C ILE A 76 1.39 -12.71 6.55
N TRP A 77 2.30 -13.43 7.22
CA TRP A 77 2.64 -14.80 6.84
C TRP A 77 1.50 -15.80 7.04
N GLU A 78 0.68 -15.63 8.09
CA GLU A 78 -0.56 -16.41 8.26
C GLU A 78 -1.52 -16.16 7.09
N LEU A 79 -1.70 -14.89 6.66
CA LEU A 79 -2.54 -14.53 5.50
C LEU A 79 -1.98 -15.08 4.18
N ILE A 80 -0.67 -14.98 3.97
CA ILE A 80 0.01 -15.54 2.79
C ILE A 80 -0.30 -17.03 2.65
N ASN A 81 -0.15 -17.79 3.73
CA ASN A 81 -0.37 -19.23 3.74
C ASN A 81 -1.87 -19.58 3.58
N GLU A 82 -2.76 -18.90 4.31
CA GLU A 82 -4.19 -19.22 4.30
C GLU A 82 -4.85 -18.88 2.96
N PHE A 83 -4.47 -17.77 2.33
CA PHE A 83 -5.11 -17.28 1.10
C PHE A 83 -4.27 -17.48 -0.15
N ASN A 84 -3.18 -18.22 -0.06
CA ASN A 84 -2.25 -18.44 -1.16
C ASN A 84 -1.87 -17.15 -1.88
N ILE A 85 -1.44 -16.15 -1.07
CA ILE A 85 -0.92 -14.88 -1.58
C ILE A 85 0.52 -15.10 -2.03
N SER A 86 0.84 -14.72 -3.27
CA SER A 86 2.21 -14.83 -3.76
C SER A 86 3.11 -13.82 -3.06
N THR A 87 4.28 -14.28 -2.59
CA THR A 87 5.31 -13.38 -2.03
C THR A 87 5.82 -12.36 -3.06
N LYS A 88 5.67 -12.65 -4.37
CA LYS A 88 5.95 -11.67 -5.42
C LYS A 88 5.08 -10.41 -5.26
N VAL A 89 3.81 -10.55 -4.88
CA VAL A 89 2.91 -9.40 -4.66
C VAL A 89 3.40 -8.53 -3.50
N ILE A 90 3.93 -9.16 -2.45
CA ILE A 90 4.53 -8.43 -1.33
C ILE A 90 5.81 -7.71 -1.77
N ASN A 91 6.64 -8.36 -2.58
CA ASN A 91 7.86 -7.74 -3.11
C ASN A 91 7.52 -6.57 -4.05
N ASP A 92 6.49 -6.70 -4.89
CA ASP A 92 6.00 -5.60 -5.73
C ASP A 92 5.53 -4.40 -4.86
N LEU A 93 4.87 -4.66 -3.72
CA LEU A 93 4.52 -3.62 -2.74
C LEU A 93 5.78 -2.98 -2.12
N PHE A 94 6.75 -3.78 -1.69
CA PHE A 94 8.01 -3.25 -1.15
C PHE A 94 8.75 -2.39 -2.18
N ASP A 95 8.76 -2.76 -3.46
CA ASP A 95 9.34 -1.96 -4.53
C ASP A 95 8.62 -0.60 -4.68
N GLY A 96 7.30 -0.57 -4.48
CA GLY A 96 6.53 0.67 -4.49
C GLY A 96 6.92 1.58 -3.32
N ILE A 97 6.86 1.06 -2.10
CA ILE A 97 7.19 1.81 -0.87
C ILE A 97 8.66 2.26 -0.89
N ASN A 98 9.58 1.43 -1.41
CA ASN A 98 10.99 1.84 -1.55
C ASN A 98 11.17 3.04 -2.49
N SER A 99 10.23 3.24 -3.42
CA SER A 99 10.23 4.45 -4.26
C SER A 99 9.81 5.70 -3.46
N ASP A 100 8.94 5.55 -2.46
CA ASP A 100 8.46 6.64 -1.61
C ASP A 100 9.50 7.09 -0.56
N ILE A 101 10.42 6.19 -0.17
CA ILE A 101 11.52 6.51 0.75
C ILE A 101 12.51 7.52 0.12
N LYS A 102 12.62 7.56 -1.23
CA LYS A 102 13.49 8.51 -1.91
C LYS A 102 12.99 9.94 -1.71
N GLU A 103 13.88 10.90 -1.61
CA GLU A 103 13.55 12.31 -1.35
C GLU A 103 12.58 12.92 -2.36
N ARG A 104 12.47 12.36 -3.57
CA ARG A 104 11.56 12.81 -4.62
C ARG A 104 11.14 11.67 -5.52
N VAL A 105 9.84 11.40 -5.56
CA VAL A 105 9.25 10.48 -6.53
C VAL A 105 9.01 11.26 -7.84
N GLU A 106 9.85 11.04 -8.84
CA GLU A 106 9.67 11.62 -10.17
C GLU A 106 9.05 10.57 -11.11
N LEU A 107 7.78 10.76 -11.44
CA LEU A 107 7.07 9.92 -12.40
C LEU A 107 7.04 10.64 -13.77
N LYS A 108 7.88 10.21 -14.69
CA LYS A 108 8.10 10.87 -16.00
C LYS A 108 7.12 10.44 -17.09
N SER A 109 6.33 9.40 -16.84
CA SER A 109 5.40 8.86 -17.83
C SER A 109 4.15 8.27 -17.21
N LYS A 110 3.05 8.19 -17.99
CA LYS A 110 1.83 7.48 -17.57
C LYS A 110 2.09 6.03 -17.22
N LYS A 111 3.04 5.40 -17.91
CA LYS A 111 3.43 4.00 -17.63
C LYS A 111 4.06 3.87 -16.25
N GLU A 112 4.97 4.77 -15.89
CA GLU A 112 5.59 4.79 -14.56
C GLU A 112 4.55 5.06 -13.47
N LEU A 113 3.63 6.00 -13.69
CA LEU A 113 2.53 6.29 -12.78
C LEU A 113 1.63 5.06 -12.56
N LEU A 114 1.29 4.32 -13.61
CA LEU A 114 0.48 3.11 -13.50
C LEU A 114 1.25 1.98 -12.78
N ILE A 115 2.53 1.81 -13.06
CA ILE A 115 3.38 0.81 -12.38
C ILE A 115 3.48 1.15 -10.89
N TYR A 116 3.73 2.40 -10.55
CA TYR A 116 3.77 2.87 -9.16
C TYR A 116 2.43 2.63 -8.47
N SER A 117 1.31 3.08 -9.07
CA SER A 117 -0.02 2.89 -8.50
C SER A 117 -0.39 1.41 -8.33
N TYR A 118 0.03 0.53 -9.25
CA TYR A 118 -0.09 -0.91 -9.08
C TYR A 118 0.69 -1.40 -7.85
N ARG A 119 1.95 -0.98 -7.73
CA ARG A 119 2.84 -1.44 -6.65
C ARG A 119 2.32 -1.06 -5.27
N VAL A 120 1.90 0.20 -5.07
CA VAL A 120 1.48 0.70 -3.75
C VAL A 120 0.02 0.43 -3.40
N ALA A 121 -0.86 0.22 -4.38
CA ALA A 121 -2.30 0.05 -4.14
C ALA A 121 -2.95 -1.12 -4.90
N GLY A 122 -2.57 -1.39 -6.15
CA GLY A 122 -3.08 -2.54 -6.89
C GLY A 122 -2.74 -3.87 -6.21
N THR A 123 -1.53 -3.99 -5.64
CA THR A 123 -1.10 -5.15 -4.84
C THR A 123 -1.97 -5.34 -3.60
N VAL A 124 -2.31 -4.24 -2.92
CA VAL A 124 -3.19 -4.25 -1.73
C VAL A 124 -4.60 -4.67 -2.14
N GLY A 125 -5.13 -4.14 -3.24
CA GLY A 125 -6.42 -4.53 -3.80
C GLY A 125 -6.48 -6.04 -4.09
N LEU A 126 -5.45 -6.60 -4.71
CA LEU A 126 -5.33 -8.03 -4.99
C LEU A 126 -5.32 -8.87 -3.71
N MET A 127 -4.51 -8.49 -2.73
CA MET A 127 -4.41 -9.19 -1.45
C MET A 127 -5.72 -9.14 -0.68
N MET A 128 -6.37 -7.97 -0.63
CA MET A 128 -7.67 -7.78 0.01
C MET A 128 -8.74 -8.66 -0.65
N ALA A 129 -8.81 -8.71 -1.99
CA ALA A 129 -9.75 -9.55 -2.71
C ALA A 129 -9.56 -11.04 -2.39
N LYS A 130 -8.31 -11.51 -2.26
CA LYS A 130 -8.02 -12.90 -1.86
C LYS A 130 -8.50 -13.19 -0.43
N ILE A 131 -8.30 -12.28 0.52
CA ILE A 131 -8.80 -12.41 1.90
C ILE A 131 -10.34 -12.47 1.92
N LEU A 132 -10.99 -11.72 1.05
CA LEU A 132 -12.43 -11.77 0.82
C LEU A 132 -12.89 -12.99 0.01
N LYS A 133 -11.99 -13.94 -0.27
CA LYS A 133 -12.23 -15.20 -0.98
C LYS A 133 -12.71 -15.04 -2.42
N VAL A 134 -12.28 -13.96 -3.08
CA VAL A 134 -12.51 -13.77 -4.51
C VAL A 134 -11.56 -14.68 -5.28
N ASN A 135 -12.11 -15.58 -6.13
CA ASN A 135 -11.35 -16.57 -6.87
C ASN A 135 -11.39 -16.37 -8.40
N LYS A 136 -12.36 -15.61 -8.91
CA LYS A 136 -12.51 -15.36 -10.35
C LYS A 136 -11.41 -14.42 -10.85
N THR A 137 -10.65 -14.84 -11.86
CA THR A 137 -9.53 -14.08 -12.42
C THR A 137 -9.91 -12.65 -12.81
N ASN A 138 -11.07 -12.47 -13.46
CA ASN A 138 -11.53 -11.12 -13.84
C ASN A 138 -11.83 -10.25 -12.62
N SER A 139 -12.41 -10.81 -11.56
CA SER A 139 -12.68 -10.06 -10.33
C SER A 139 -11.39 -9.70 -9.59
N LEU A 140 -10.35 -10.55 -9.64
CA LEU A 140 -9.04 -10.21 -9.11
C LEU A 140 -8.37 -9.08 -9.91
N LYS A 141 -8.49 -9.08 -11.25
CA LYS A 141 -8.05 -7.96 -12.09
C LYS A 141 -8.78 -6.67 -11.73
N SER A 142 -10.11 -6.71 -11.61
CA SER A 142 -10.89 -5.54 -11.20
C SER A 142 -10.51 -5.01 -9.81
N ALA A 143 -10.11 -5.88 -8.88
CA ALA A 143 -9.61 -5.44 -7.57
C ALA A 143 -8.26 -4.71 -7.67
N ILE A 144 -7.38 -5.15 -8.58
CA ILE A 144 -6.14 -4.43 -8.90
C ILE A 144 -6.46 -3.07 -9.51
N ASP A 145 -7.35 -3.03 -10.51
CA ASP A 145 -7.74 -1.79 -11.19
C ASP A 145 -8.38 -0.79 -10.22
N LEU A 146 -9.21 -1.28 -9.28
CA LEU A 146 -9.79 -0.45 -8.22
C LEU A 146 -8.68 0.15 -7.32
N GLY A 147 -7.71 -0.65 -6.90
CA GLY A 147 -6.57 -0.15 -6.13
C GLY A 147 -5.81 0.94 -6.86
N ILE A 148 -5.49 0.71 -8.16
CA ILE A 148 -4.83 1.70 -9.01
C ILE A 148 -5.66 2.98 -9.11
N ALA A 149 -6.98 2.87 -9.37
CA ALA A 149 -7.87 4.01 -9.49
C ALA A 149 -7.94 4.84 -8.19
N MET A 150 -7.97 4.17 -7.03
CA MET A 150 -7.93 4.85 -5.73
C MET A 150 -6.63 5.62 -5.54
N GLN A 151 -5.48 5.03 -5.90
CA GLN A 151 -4.19 5.70 -5.79
C GLN A 151 -4.08 6.90 -6.73
N LEU A 152 -4.55 6.79 -7.98
CA LEU A 152 -4.61 7.92 -8.91
C LEU A 152 -5.49 9.05 -8.37
N THR A 153 -6.60 8.72 -7.71
CA THR A 153 -7.49 9.70 -7.06
C THR A 153 -6.77 10.40 -5.90
N ASN A 154 -6.04 9.64 -5.05
CA ASN A 154 -5.25 10.21 -3.96
C ASN A 154 -4.20 11.18 -4.50
N ILE A 155 -3.40 10.75 -5.48
CA ILE A 155 -2.38 11.60 -6.11
C ILE A 155 -3.00 12.88 -6.68
N SER A 156 -4.15 12.77 -7.37
CA SER A 156 -4.83 13.94 -7.95
C SER A 156 -5.32 14.91 -6.88
N ARG A 157 -5.85 14.40 -5.78
CA ARG A 157 -6.28 15.22 -4.63
C ARG A 157 -5.10 15.93 -4.00
N ASP A 158 -4.02 15.21 -3.73
CA ASP A 158 -2.85 15.73 -3.05
C ASP A 158 -2.17 16.83 -3.88
N VAL A 159 -2.10 16.67 -5.23
CA VAL A 159 -1.63 17.73 -6.16
C VAL A 159 -2.48 18.99 -6.06
N ILE A 160 -3.82 18.86 -5.93
CA ILE A 160 -4.72 20.00 -5.81
C ILE A 160 -4.56 20.68 -4.43
N GLU A 161 -4.48 19.89 -3.37
CA GLU A 161 -4.28 20.39 -2.00
C GLU A 161 -2.94 21.13 -1.87
N ASP A 162 -1.85 20.56 -2.36
CA ASP A 162 -0.52 21.15 -2.34
C ASP A 162 -0.45 22.46 -3.18
N LYS A 163 -1.14 22.51 -4.32
CA LYS A 163 -1.27 23.73 -5.11
C LYS A 163 -1.98 24.83 -4.33
N ASN A 164 -3.08 24.49 -3.63
CA ASN A 164 -3.86 25.44 -2.84
C ASN A 164 -3.05 25.96 -1.63
N LEU A 165 -2.11 25.16 -1.12
CA LEU A 165 -1.18 25.54 -0.05
C LEU A 165 0.09 26.23 -0.57
N SER A 166 0.21 26.48 -1.88
CA SER A 166 1.40 27.05 -2.53
C SER A 166 2.68 26.22 -2.31
N LEU A 167 2.54 24.93 -2.02
CA LEU A 167 3.66 24.02 -1.78
C LEU A 167 4.24 23.40 -3.06
N ILE A 168 3.51 23.49 -4.19
CA ILE A 168 3.96 23.00 -5.49
C ILE A 168 4.01 24.14 -6.50
N HIS A 169 5.18 24.39 -7.06
CA HIS A 169 5.32 25.07 -8.35
C HIS A 169 5.10 24.02 -9.46
N ILE A 170 3.87 23.87 -9.92
CA ILE A 170 3.59 23.04 -11.11
C ILE A 170 4.08 23.84 -12.31
N SER A 171 5.18 23.40 -12.92
CA SER A 171 5.48 23.80 -14.29
C SER A 171 4.31 23.31 -15.16
N GLU A 172 3.68 24.24 -15.88
CA GLU A 172 2.56 23.91 -16.79
C GLU A 172 2.90 22.69 -17.64
N PRO A 173 1.94 21.76 -17.83
CA PRO A 173 2.16 20.68 -18.78
C PRO A 173 2.37 21.32 -20.15
N THR A 174 3.55 21.13 -20.71
CA THR A 174 3.84 21.55 -22.09
C THR A 174 2.75 20.99 -22.99
N ARG A 175 1.89 21.89 -23.54
CA ARG A 175 0.94 21.52 -24.58
C ARG A 175 1.71 20.86 -25.73
N PRO A 176 1.26 19.71 -26.25
CA PRO A 176 1.82 19.23 -27.49
C PRO A 176 1.58 20.30 -28.56
N ILE A 177 2.67 20.79 -29.12
CA ILE A 177 2.62 21.62 -30.32
C ILE A 177 2.15 20.68 -31.43
N HIS A 178 1.11 21.08 -32.15
CA HIS A 178 0.54 20.39 -33.29
C HIS A 178 1.55 20.17 -34.40
#